data_a9cd13b33778cc074cf315cd53f94ed1
#
_entry.id   a9cd13b33778cc074cf315cd53f94ed1
#
_cell.length_a   1.000
_cell.length_b   1.000
_cell.length_c   1.000
_cell.angle_alpha   90.00
_cell.angle_beta   90.00
_cell.angle_gamma   90.00
#
_symmetry.space_group_name_H-M   'P 1'
#
loop_
_entity.id
_entity.type
_entity.pdbx_description
1 polymer ?
#
loop_
_entity_poly.entity_id
_entity_poly.type
_entity_poly.pdbx_seq_one_letter_code
_entity_poly.pdbx_strand_id
1 'polypeptide(L)'
;MTIEEMKDYFSHRELGLQEAAGEYAILVPLVQWEGQRCLLFETRADTLVGHQPGEVCFPGGRREHGETALRETWEEIGIPPEEIRVLAPLDLMQDISDRVVYPFLAEISAAGAARLKASAAEVKNVFFVPVDYLLNYKEEVYRYVVSAKVDDDFPYERIGFPKTYPWRKGYMNVPIYEYQGHFIWGMTGRMVRWFLQQLRQMEQQEGKA
;
A
#
# COMPACT_ATOMS: atom_id res chain seq x y z
N MET A 1 14.31 -15.28 35.53
CA MET A 1 14.36 -15.46 34.08
C MET A 1 15.80 -15.66 33.65
N THR A 2 16.12 -16.80 33.11
CA THR A 2 17.46 -17.19 32.66
C THR A 2 17.70 -16.83 31.19
N ILE A 3 18.94 -16.87 30.72
CA ILE A 3 19.29 -16.65 29.32
C ILE A 3 18.64 -17.72 28.42
N GLU A 4 18.58 -18.96 28.88
CA GLU A 4 17.97 -20.08 28.13
C GLU A 4 16.44 -19.87 27.98
N GLU A 5 15.75 -19.42 29.02
CA GLU A 5 14.31 -19.05 28.94
C GLU A 5 14.06 -17.92 27.95
N MET A 6 14.95 -16.91 27.94
CA MET A 6 14.86 -15.81 26.95
C MET A 6 15.09 -16.33 25.52
N LYS A 7 16.13 -17.15 25.33
CA LYS A 7 16.46 -17.75 24.03
C LYS A 7 15.29 -18.58 23.50
N ASP A 8 14.73 -19.45 24.35
CA ASP A 8 13.59 -20.29 23.96
C ASP A 8 12.40 -19.44 23.53
N TYR A 9 12.01 -18.44 24.31
CA TYR A 9 10.92 -17.52 23.96
C TYR A 9 11.16 -16.79 22.64
N PHE A 10 12.34 -16.19 22.45
CA PHE A 10 12.61 -15.37 21.26
C PHE A 10 12.86 -16.21 20.00
N SER A 11 13.33 -17.45 20.11
CA SER A 11 13.55 -18.31 18.94
C SER A 11 12.27 -18.87 18.31
N HIS A 12 11.17 -18.93 19.06
CA HIS A 12 9.89 -19.46 18.59
C HIS A 12 8.83 -18.41 18.22
N ARG A 13 9.14 -17.11 18.42
CA ARG A 13 8.21 -16.06 18.04
C ARG A 13 8.32 -15.70 16.57
N GLU A 14 7.20 -15.37 15.96
CA GLU A 14 7.20 -14.76 14.64
C GLU A 14 7.80 -13.34 14.68
N LEU A 15 8.54 -13.00 13.64
CA LEU A 15 9.07 -11.64 13.48
C LEU A 15 7.92 -10.69 13.13
N GLY A 16 7.92 -9.54 13.77
CA GLY A 16 6.98 -8.45 13.53
C GLY A 16 7.68 -7.11 13.55
N LEU A 17 6.95 -6.05 13.29
CA LEU A 17 7.45 -4.68 13.43
C LEU A 17 7.17 -4.17 14.84
N GLN A 18 8.17 -3.54 15.44
CA GLN A 18 7.99 -2.87 16.73
C GLN A 18 7.16 -1.61 16.52
N GLU A 19 6.25 -1.34 17.47
CA GLU A 19 5.47 -0.10 17.54
C GLU A 19 4.62 0.22 16.30
N ALA A 20 4.23 -0.82 15.53
CA ALA A 20 3.31 -0.59 14.41
C ALA A 20 1.97 -0.05 14.93
N ALA A 21 1.59 1.15 14.46
CA ALA A 21 0.31 1.79 14.82
C ALA A 21 -0.91 1.07 14.24
N GLY A 22 -0.68 0.23 13.22
CA GLY A 22 -1.68 -0.62 12.60
C GLY A 22 -1.13 -1.39 11.42
N GLU A 23 -1.70 -2.55 11.18
CA GLU A 23 -1.40 -3.37 10.02
C GLU A 23 -2.58 -3.34 9.05
N TYR A 24 -2.28 -3.28 7.76
CA TYR A 24 -3.27 -3.24 6.67
C TYR A 24 -2.90 -4.28 5.62
N ALA A 25 -3.90 -4.87 5.00
CA ALA A 25 -3.70 -5.78 3.87
C ALA A 25 -4.50 -5.27 2.67
N ILE A 26 -3.85 -5.19 1.52
CA ILE A 26 -4.44 -4.69 0.28
C ILE A 26 -4.19 -5.65 -0.87
N LEU A 27 -5.03 -5.62 -1.87
CA LEU A 27 -4.75 -6.24 -3.17
C LEU A 27 -4.18 -5.21 -4.14
N VAL A 28 -3.24 -5.65 -4.97
CA VAL A 28 -2.82 -4.97 -6.21
C VAL A 28 -3.42 -5.79 -7.35
N PRO A 29 -4.66 -5.47 -7.79
CA PRO A 29 -5.42 -6.36 -8.63
C PRO A 29 -5.09 -6.15 -10.10
N LEU A 30 -4.67 -7.22 -10.77
CA LEU A 30 -4.57 -7.32 -12.21
C LEU A 30 -5.89 -7.87 -12.78
N VAL A 31 -6.35 -7.28 -13.87
CA VAL A 31 -7.57 -7.69 -14.56
C VAL A 31 -7.42 -7.53 -16.06
N GLN A 32 -8.02 -8.43 -16.83
CA GLN A 32 -8.20 -8.22 -18.27
C GLN A 32 -9.45 -7.39 -18.50
N TRP A 33 -9.26 -6.15 -18.96
CA TRP A 33 -10.34 -5.21 -19.22
C TRP A 33 -10.19 -4.62 -20.63
N GLU A 34 -11.24 -4.73 -21.44
CA GLU A 34 -11.24 -4.25 -22.85
C GLU A 34 -10.03 -4.73 -23.67
N GLY A 35 -9.61 -5.97 -23.45
CA GLY A 35 -8.49 -6.59 -24.16
C GLY A 35 -7.10 -6.16 -23.64
N GLN A 36 -7.03 -5.38 -22.58
CA GLN A 36 -5.79 -4.90 -21.98
C GLN A 36 -5.59 -5.44 -20.57
N ARG A 37 -4.34 -5.61 -20.18
CA ARG A 37 -3.97 -5.87 -18.78
C ARG A 37 -4.02 -4.55 -18.00
N CYS A 38 -4.91 -4.48 -17.02
CA CYS A 38 -5.12 -3.29 -16.21
C CYS A 38 -4.86 -3.56 -14.74
N LEU A 39 -4.47 -2.50 -14.00
CA LEU A 39 -4.63 -2.44 -12.56
C LEU A 39 -6.01 -1.85 -12.25
N LEU A 40 -6.70 -2.43 -11.27
CA LEU A 40 -7.95 -1.90 -10.75
C LEU A 40 -7.64 -0.98 -9.56
N PHE A 41 -8.28 0.17 -9.55
CA PHE A 41 -8.26 1.15 -8.48
C PHE A 41 -9.69 1.51 -8.06
N GLU A 42 -9.81 1.98 -6.84
CA GLU A 42 -11.01 2.62 -6.34
C GLU A 42 -10.75 4.05 -5.88
N THR A 43 -11.78 4.86 -5.90
CA THR A 43 -11.79 6.19 -5.27
C THR A 43 -12.65 6.09 -4.02
N ARG A 44 -12.12 6.46 -2.89
CA ARG A 44 -12.83 6.43 -1.60
C ARG A 44 -14.01 7.40 -1.61
N ALA A 45 -15.11 7.02 -0.94
CA ALA A 45 -16.30 7.86 -0.85
C ALA A 45 -15.98 9.17 -0.12
N ASP A 46 -16.56 10.27 -0.59
CA ASP A 46 -16.36 11.62 -0.02
C ASP A 46 -16.94 11.73 1.43
N THR A 47 -17.81 10.80 1.81
CA THR A 47 -18.49 10.74 3.12
C THR A 47 -17.68 10.06 4.22
N LEU A 48 -16.54 9.44 3.89
CA LEU A 48 -15.70 8.73 4.87
C LEU A 48 -15.01 9.74 5.81
N VAL A 49 -15.41 9.73 7.08
CA VAL A 49 -14.81 10.60 8.09
C VAL A 49 -13.48 10.02 8.57
N GLY A 50 -12.40 10.80 8.47
CA GLY A 50 -11.08 10.41 8.99
C GLY A 50 -10.29 9.39 8.16
N HIS A 51 -10.80 8.99 7.00
CA HIS A 51 -10.20 7.97 6.15
C HIS A 51 -9.86 8.45 4.73
N GLN A 52 -9.31 9.66 4.59
CA GLN A 52 -8.81 10.18 3.32
C GLN A 52 -9.88 10.14 2.19
N PRO A 53 -11.02 10.86 2.36
CA PRO A 53 -12.11 10.86 1.38
C PRO A 53 -11.62 11.36 0.01
N GLY A 54 -12.12 10.75 -1.07
CA GLY A 54 -11.78 11.12 -2.44
C GLY A 54 -10.40 10.67 -2.93
N GLU A 55 -9.57 10.04 -2.08
CA GLU A 55 -8.29 9.51 -2.52
C GLU A 55 -8.45 8.21 -3.32
N VAL A 56 -7.53 8.04 -4.27
CA VAL A 56 -7.43 6.82 -5.06
C VAL A 56 -6.59 5.80 -4.29
N CYS A 57 -7.11 4.59 -4.14
CA CYS A 57 -6.42 3.49 -3.46
C CYS A 57 -6.62 2.15 -4.18
N PHE A 58 -5.89 1.16 -3.70
CA PHE A 58 -6.17 -0.24 -3.95
C PHE A 58 -7.17 -0.76 -2.91
N PRO A 59 -8.03 -1.74 -3.25
CA PRO A 59 -8.97 -2.33 -2.31
C PRO A 59 -8.25 -3.04 -1.16
N GLY A 60 -8.81 -2.91 0.04
CA GLY A 60 -8.26 -3.53 1.24
C GLY A 60 -8.44 -2.67 2.49
N GLY A 61 -8.07 -3.24 3.64
CA GLY A 61 -8.37 -2.62 4.92
C GLY A 61 -7.43 -3.03 6.06
N ARG A 62 -7.85 -2.72 7.28
CA ARG A 62 -7.12 -3.04 8.49
C ARG A 62 -7.03 -4.56 8.66
N ARG A 63 -5.82 -5.06 8.84
CA ARG A 63 -5.53 -6.47 9.00
C ARG A 63 -6.01 -6.96 10.36
N GLU A 64 -7.00 -7.84 10.32
CA GLU A 64 -7.50 -8.55 11.51
C GLU A 64 -7.05 -10.01 11.48
N HIS A 65 -7.11 -10.65 10.30
CA HIS A 65 -6.75 -12.05 10.04
C HIS A 65 -6.19 -12.22 8.61
N GLY A 66 -5.71 -13.41 8.26
CA GLY A 66 -4.97 -13.70 7.03
C GLY A 66 -5.65 -13.36 5.70
N GLU A 67 -6.98 -13.32 5.63
CA GLU A 67 -7.74 -13.09 4.38
C GLU A 67 -8.36 -11.69 4.29
N THR A 68 -7.89 -10.76 5.10
CA THR A 68 -8.44 -9.39 5.18
C THR A 68 -8.58 -8.72 3.82
N ALA A 69 -7.55 -8.76 2.98
CA ALA A 69 -7.58 -8.08 1.68
C ALA A 69 -8.67 -8.63 0.74
N LEU A 70 -8.95 -9.93 0.76
CA LEU A 70 -10.02 -10.55 -0.02
C LEU A 70 -11.40 -10.16 0.50
N ARG A 71 -11.58 -10.18 1.83
CA ARG A 71 -12.83 -9.80 2.47
C ARG A 71 -13.18 -8.34 2.19
N GLU A 72 -12.23 -7.43 2.40
CA GLU A 72 -12.40 -5.99 2.15
C GLU A 72 -12.73 -5.74 0.66
N THR A 73 -12.01 -6.39 -0.26
CA THR A 73 -12.30 -6.28 -1.70
C THR A 73 -13.74 -6.70 -2.03
N TRP A 74 -14.24 -7.74 -1.38
CA TRP A 74 -15.64 -8.14 -1.57
C TRP A 74 -16.62 -7.11 -0.99
N GLU A 75 -16.37 -6.60 0.20
CA GLU A 75 -17.19 -5.59 0.87
C GLU A 75 -17.20 -4.25 0.11
N GLU A 76 -16.03 -3.80 -0.36
CA GLU A 76 -15.84 -2.52 -1.05
C GLU A 76 -16.36 -2.53 -2.50
N ILE A 77 -15.99 -3.54 -3.28
CA ILE A 77 -16.25 -3.55 -4.74
C ILE A 77 -17.06 -4.76 -5.24
N GLY A 78 -17.53 -5.62 -4.35
CA GLY A 78 -18.47 -6.72 -4.64
C GLY A 78 -17.89 -7.90 -5.41
N ILE A 79 -16.56 -7.98 -5.54
CA ILE A 79 -15.90 -9.11 -6.20
C ILE A 79 -15.63 -10.20 -5.17
N PRO A 80 -16.27 -11.37 -5.29
CA PRO A 80 -16.15 -12.41 -4.28
C PRO A 80 -14.80 -13.11 -4.33
N PRO A 81 -14.30 -13.63 -3.19
CA PRO A 81 -12.96 -14.23 -3.07
C PRO A 81 -12.68 -15.35 -4.09
N GLU A 82 -13.65 -16.13 -4.48
CA GLU A 82 -13.51 -17.22 -5.48
C GLU A 82 -13.18 -16.72 -6.88
N GLU A 83 -13.42 -15.44 -7.17
CA GLU A 83 -13.07 -14.79 -8.44
C GLU A 83 -11.70 -14.08 -8.39
N ILE A 84 -11.00 -14.19 -7.26
CA ILE A 84 -9.71 -13.54 -7.01
C ILE A 84 -8.66 -14.61 -6.75
N ARG A 85 -7.63 -14.65 -7.58
CA ARG A 85 -6.46 -15.50 -7.37
C ARG A 85 -5.31 -14.67 -6.84
N VAL A 86 -4.94 -14.84 -5.57
CA VAL A 86 -3.72 -14.24 -5.02
C VAL A 86 -2.51 -14.92 -5.65
N LEU A 87 -1.64 -14.13 -6.27
CA LEU A 87 -0.47 -14.60 -7.03
C LEU A 87 0.79 -14.61 -6.16
N ALA A 88 1.05 -13.53 -5.44
CA ALA A 88 2.24 -13.38 -4.59
C ALA A 88 2.07 -12.27 -3.55
N PRO A 89 2.74 -12.35 -2.39
CA PRO A 89 2.98 -11.20 -1.54
C PRO A 89 3.98 -10.26 -2.25
N LEU A 90 3.82 -8.97 -2.02
CA LEU A 90 4.75 -7.92 -2.46
C LEU A 90 5.51 -7.36 -1.26
N ASP A 91 6.49 -6.48 -1.53
CA ASP A 91 7.27 -5.86 -0.46
C ASP A 91 6.40 -5.01 0.46
N LEU A 92 6.66 -5.12 1.76
CA LEU A 92 5.95 -4.36 2.78
C LEU A 92 6.18 -2.86 2.59
N MET A 93 5.14 -2.09 2.84
CA MET A 93 5.24 -0.64 2.87
C MET A 93 4.92 -0.11 4.26
N GLN A 94 5.80 0.74 4.78
CA GLN A 94 5.55 1.50 5.99
C GLN A 94 5.36 2.98 5.65
N ASP A 95 4.40 3.62 6.28
CA ASP A 95 4.20 5.07 6.17
C ASP A 95 4.78 5.82 7.38
N ILE A 96 4.69 7.15 7.34
CA ILE A 96 5.18 8.03 8.42
C ILE A 96 4.35 7.96 9.71
N SER A 97 3.23 7.27 9.71
CA SER A 97 2.35 7.08 10.85
C SER A 97 2.52 5.68 11.46
N ASP A 98 3.65 5.02 11.16
CA ASP A 98 3.97 3.64 11.59
C ASP A 98 2.90 2.60 11.22
N ARG A 99 2.10 2.88 10.18
CA ARG A 99 1.21 1.90 9.59
C ARG A 99 2.00 1.03 8.63
N VAL A 100 1.76 -0.27 8.71
CA VAL A 100 2.37 -1.27 7.85
C VAL A 100 1.34 -1.82 6.89
N VAL A 101 1.65 -1.80 5.61
CA VAL A 101 0.79 -2.33 4.56
C VAL A 101 1.41 -3.58 3.96
N TYR A 102 0.64 -4.64 3.91
CA TYR A 102 0.93 -5.93 3.29
C TYR A 102 0.22 -5.99 1.93
N PRO A 103 0.89 -5.65 0.84
CA PRO A 103 0.29 -5.72 -0.48
C PRO A 103 0.42 -7.12 -1.06
N PHE A 104 -0.64 -7.56 -1.76
CA PHE A 104 -0.67 -8.83 -2.46
C PHE A 104 -1.01 -8.62 -3.93
N LEU A 105 -0.17 -9.12 -4.83
CA LEU A 105 -0.51 -9.18 -6.24
C LEU A 105 -1.61 -10.22 -6.42
N ALA A 106 -2.69 -9.84 -7.09
CA ALA A 106 -3.81 -10.73 -7.35
C ALA A 106 -4.31 -10.59 -8.78
N GLU A 107 -4.91 -11.65 -9.31
CA GLU A 107 -5.62 -11.65 -10.58
C GLU A 107 -7.11 -11.76 -10.32
N ILE A 108 -7.88 -10.85 -10.91
CA ILE A 108 -9.33 -10.91 -10.91
C ILE A 108 -9.79 -11.57 -12.23
N SER A 109 -10.66 -12.56 -12.12
CA SER A 109 -11.23 -13.23 -13.27
C SER A 109 -12.13 -12.28 -14.09
N ALA A 110 -12.35 -12.58 -15.37
CA ALA A 110 -13.32 -11.84 -16.19
C ALA A 110 -14.74 -11.90 -15.60
N ALA A 111 -15.11 -13.03 -15.00
CA ALA A 111 -16.40 -13.20 -14.31
C ALA A 111 -16.47 -12.32 -13.06
N GLY A 112 -15.39 -12.20 -12.30
CA GLY A 112 -15.28 -11.30 -11.15
C GLY A 112 -15.41 -9.85 -11.54
N ALA A 113 -14.69 -9.43 -12.59
CA ALA A 113 -14.80 -8.04 -13.10
C ALA A 113 -16.22 -7.71 -13.58
N ALA A 114 -16.94 -8.67 -14.17
CA ALA A 114 -18.34 -8.50 -14.57
C ALA A 114 -19.32 -8.38 -13.38
N ARG A 115 -18.92 -8.83 -12.19
CA ARG A 115 -19.73 -8.75 -10.95
C ARG A 115 -19.47 -7.48 -10.15
N LEU A 116 -18.53 -6.65 -10.57
CA LEU A 116 -18.15 -5.43 -9.87
C LEU A 116 -19.38 -4.62 -9.47
N LYS A 117 -19.50 -4.37 -8.16
CA LYS A 117 -20.57 -3.59 -7.56
C LYS A 117 -20.03 -2.83 -6.35
N ALA A 118 -19.59 -1.61 -6.58
CA ALA A 118 -19.05 -0.76 -5.54
C ALA A 118 -20.07 -0.48 -4.42
N SER A 119 -19.63 -0.56 -3.18
CA SER A 119 -20.36 -0.12 -2.00
C SER A 119 -20.37 1.40 -1.95
N ALA A 120 -21.51 2.02 -2.20
CA ALA A 120 -21.62 3.49 -2.21
C ALA A 120 -21.27 4.16 -0.87
N ALA A 121 -21.24 3.37 0.23
CA ALA A 121 -20.84 3.87 1.54
C ALA A 121 -19.32 4.07 1.65
N GLU A 122 -18.52 3.30 0.90
CA GLU A 122 -17.07 3.25 1.01
C GLU A 122 -16.34 3.67 -0.26
N VAL A 123 -16.94 3.39 -1.42
CA VAL A 123 -16.33 3.57 -2.73
C VAL A 123 -17.19 4.48 -3.61
N LYS A 124 -16.61 5.59 -4.05
CA LYS A 124 -17.23 6.54 -4.97
C LYS A 124 -17.19 6.06 -6.42
N ASN A 125 -16.07 5.47 -6.81
CA ASN A 125 -15.81 5.01 -8.17
C ASN A 125 -14.78 3.90 -8.20
N VAL A 126 -14.89 3.00 -9.21
CA VAL A 126 -13.87 2.00 -9.54
C VAL A 126 -13.46 2.22 -10.99
N PHE A 127 -12.17 2.15 -11.27
CA PHE A 127 -11.64 2.36 -12.60
C PHE A 127 -10.44 1.46 -12.88
N PHE A 128 -10.13 1.31 -14.16
CA PHE A 128 -9.10 0.42 -14.66
C PHE A 128 -8.04 1.23 -15.39
N VAL A 129 -6.77 1.01 -15.06
CA VAL A 129 -5.65 1.70 -15.72
C VAL A 129 -4.78 0.66 -16.42
N PRO A 130 -4.61 0.75 -17.76
CA PRO A 130 -3.75 -0.17 -18.48
C PRO A 130 -2.32 -0.16 -17.92
N VAL A 131 -1.76 -1.35 -17.68
CA VAL A 131 -0.38 -1.48 -17.17
C VAL A 131 0.61 -0.86 -18.16
N ASP A 132 0.39 -1.06 -19.47
CA ASP A 132 1.24 -0.49 -20.51
C ASP A 132 1.20 1.04 -20.54
N TYR A 133 0.03 1.65 -20.21
CA TYR A 133 -0.05 3.10 -20.03
C TYR A 133 0.85 3.55 -18.88
N LEU A 134 0.76 2.91 -17.71
CA LEU A 134 1.57 3.25 -16.55
C LEU A 134 3.08 3.02 -16.79
N LEU A 135 3.45 1.95 -17.51
CA LEU A 135 4.84 1.68 -17.87
C LEU A 135 5.44 2.78 -18.74
N ASN A 136 4.65 3.39 -19.62
CA ASN A 136 5.07 4.46 -20.52
C ASN A 136 4.81 5.86 -19.95
N TYR A 137 4.09 5.97 -18.81
CA TYR A 137 3.80 7.26 -18.18
C TYR A 137 5.06 7.82 -17.51
N LYS A 138 5.30 9.10 -17.72
CA LYS A 138 6.37 9.82 -17.03
C LYS A 138 5.79 10.52 -15.81
N GLU A 139 5.86 9.85 -14.67
CA GLU A 139 5.36 10.39 -13.42
C GLU A 139 6.09 11.66 -12.98
N GLU A 140 5.35 12.61 -12.44
CA GLU A 140 5.91 13.71 -11.68
C GLU A 140 6.25 13.23 -10.27
N VAL A 141 7.47 13.53 -9.80
CA VAL A 141 7.91 13.09 -8.46
C VAL A 141 8.23 14.29 -7.60
N TYR A 142 7.40 14.54 -6.63
CA TYR A 142 7.64 15.50 -5.57
C TYR A 142 8.23 14.81 -4.34
N ARG A 143 8.65 15.57 -3.36
CA ARG A 143 9.11 15.04 -2.07
C ARG A 143 8.74 15.98 -0.93
N TYR A 144 8.50 15.41 0.24
CA TYR A 144 8.39 16.17 1.47
C TYR A 144 9.44 15.72 2.49
N VAL A 145 9.73 16.61 3.44
CA VAL A 145 10.67 16.35 4.53
C VAL A 145 9.95 15.70 5.69
N VAL A 146 10.53 14.63 6.22
CA VAL A 146 10.12 14.00 7.48
C VAL A 146 11.17 14.38 8.53
N SER A 147 10.76 15.04 9.60
CA SER A 147 11.65 15.44 10.69
C SER A 147 11.01 15.18 12.04
N ALA A 148 11.83 14.77 13.01
CA ALA A 148 11.37 14.63 14.37
C ALA A 148 11.01 16.01 14.94
N LYS A 149 9.85 16.09 15.59
CA LYS A 149 9.48 17.19 16.48
C LYS A 149 9.28 16.55 17.85
N VAL A 150 10.18 16.83 18.77
CA VAL A 150 10.08 16.34 20.15
C VAL A 150 9.30 17.34 21.00
N ASP A 151 8.72 16.87 22.08
CA ASP A 151 8.00 17.70 23.03
C ASP A 151 8.94 18.67 23.75
N ASP A 152 8.39 19.79 24.27
CA ASP A 152 9.18 20.86 24.87
C ASP A 152 9.88 20.43 26.18
N ASP A 153 9.36 19.39 26.85
CA ASP A 153 9.91 18.80 28.06
C ASP A 153 10.89 17.64 27.81
N PHE A 154 11.28 17.40 26.56
CA PHE A 154 12.24 16.35 26.22
C PHE A 154 13.54 16.53 26.99
N PRO A 155 14.01 15.50 27.73
CA PRO A 155 15.02 15.66 28.77
C PRO A 155 16.47 15.68 28.22
N TYR A 156 16.80 16.60 27.36
CA TYR A 156 18.12 16.71 26.70
C TYR A 156 19.28 16.67 27.69
N GLU A 157 19.21 17.45 28.78
CA GLU A 157 20.29 17.52 29.78
C GLU A 157 20.46 16.18 30.49
N ARG A 158 19.37 15.50 30.82
CA ARG A 158 19.40 14.20 31.51
C ARG A 158 20.07 13.10 30.67
N ILE A 159 19.92 13.16 29.34
CA ILE A 159 20.53 12.20 28.40
C ILE A 159 21.88 12.67 27.85
N GLY A 160 22.36 13.82 28.33
CA GLY A 160 23.70 14.34 28.00
C GLY A 160 23.82 14.98 26.62
N PHE A 161 22.71 15.46 26.03
CA PHE A 161 22.72 16.15 24.73
C PHE A 161 22.25 17.59 24.83
N PRO A 162 22.68 18.49 23.93
CA PRO A 162 22.20 19.87 23.89
C PRO A 162 20.80 19.95 23.28
N LYS A 163 20.01 20.96 23.61
CA LYS A 163 18.70 21.24 22.98
C LYS A 163 18.80 21.47 21.47
N THR A 164 19.99 21.73 20.96
CA THR A 164 20.28 21.87 19.53
C THR A 164 20.65 20.54 18.87
N TYR A 165 20.38 19.40 19.51
CA TYR A 165 20.67 18.07 18.96
C TYR A 165 20.14 17.94 17.52
N PRO A 166 20.98 17.57 16.53
CA PRO A 166 20.60 17.55 15.13
C PRO A 166 19.83 16.28 14.80
N TRP A 167 18.53 16.28 15.09
CA TRP A 167 17.65 15.17 14.69
C TRP A 167 17.73 14.90 13.19
N ARG A 168 17.81 13.62 12.83
CA ARG A 168 17.88 13.24 11.42
C ARG A 168 16.60 13.63 10.69
N LYS A 169 16.79 14.10 9.46
CA LYS A 169 15.68 14.36 8.54
C LYS A 169 15.64 13.26 7.50
N GLY A 170 14.45 12.78 7.20
CA GLY A 170 14.16 11.88 6.09
C GLY A 170 13.46 12.61 4.96
N TYR A 171 13.32 11.93 3.82
CA TYR A 171 12.58 12.43 2.67
C TYR A 171 11.66 11.32 2.16
N MET A 172 10.43 11.68 1.82
CA MET A 172 9.47 10.79 1.20
C MET A 172 9.14 11.29 -0.19
N ASN A 173 9.26 10.42 -1.18
CA ASN A 173 8.88 10.72 -2.55
C ASN A 173 7.35 10.58 -2.70
N VAL A 174 6.77 11.49 -3.49
CA VAL A 174 5.35 11.51 -3.85
C VAL A 174 5.26 11.45 -5.37
N PRO A 175 5.27 10.27 -5.98
CA PRO A 175 4.99 10.13 -7.40
C PRO A 175 3.51 10.38 -7.66
N ILE A 176 3.21 11.04 -8.77
CA ILE A 176 1.87 11.35 -9.22
C ILE A 176 1.69 10.78 -10.62
N TYR A 177 0.66 9.96 -10.79
CA TYR A 177 0.18 9.46 -12.08
C TYR A 177 -1.21 10.03 -12.32
N GLU A 178 -1.51 10.38 -13.56
CA GLU A 178 -2.83 10.80 -13.98
C GLU A 178 -3.37 9.83 -15.03
N TYR A 179 -4.64 9.47 -14.92
CA TYR A 179 -5.35 8.70 -15.92
C TYR A 179 -6.82 9.13 -15.97
N GLN A 180 -7.26 9.69 -17.07
CA GLN A 180 -8.66 10.12 -17.29
C GLN A 180 -9.23 11.01 -16.18
N GLY A 181 -8.40 11.91 -15.62
CA GLY A 181 -8.79 12.81 -14.53
C GLY A 181 -8.70 12.19 -13.12
N HIS A 182 -8.26 10.94 -13.00
CA HIS A 182 -7.93 10.32 -11.73
C HIS A 182 -6.45 10.52 -11.41
N PHE A 183 -6.16 10.96 -10.18
CA PHE A 183 -4.80 11.14 -9.70
C PHE A 183 -4.42 10.03 -8.73
N ILE A 184 -3.41 9.24 -9.09
CA ILE A 184 -2.85 8.16 -8.27
C ILE A 184 -1.56 8.71 -7.65
N TRP A 185 -1.58 8.94 -6.34
CA TRP A 185 -0.48 9.60 -5.63
C TRP A 185 -0.33 9.05 -4.20
N GLY A 186 0.50 9.68 -3.38
CA GLY A 186 0.68 9.30 -1.98
C GLY A 186 1.22 7.88 -1.82
N MET A 187 0.63 7.11 -0.93
CA MET A 187 1.02 5.72 -0.68
C MET A 187 0.72 4.84 -1.90
N THR A 188 -0.45 4.98 -2.51
CA THR A 188 -0.85 4.25 -3.71
C THR A 188 0.10 4.52 -4.88
N GLY A 189 0.42 5.79 -5.13
CA GLY A 189 1.40 6.17 -6.16
C GLY A 189 2.79 5.56 -5.92
N ARG A 190 3.24 5.49 -4.66
CA ARG A 190 4.51 4.82 -4.30
C ARG A 190 4.46 3.32 -4.59
N MET A 191 3.35 2.64 -4.28
CA MET A 191 3.16 1.22 -4.60
C MET A 191 3.17 0.98 -6.11
N VAL A 192 2.42 1.79 -6.88
CA VAL A 192 2.43 1.72 -8.34
C VAL A 192 3.86 1.89 -8.88
N ARG A 193 4.58 2.91 -8.42
CA ARG A 193 5.96 3.15 -8.85
C ARG A 193 6.87 1.95 -8.59
N TRP A 194 6.80 1.40 -7.38
CA TRP A 194 7.58 0.22 -7.02
C TRP A 194 7.20 -0.97 -7.92
N PHE A 195 5.92 -1.24 -8.08
CA PHE A 195 5.42 -2.34 -8.93
C PHE A 195 5.92 -2.22 -10.38
N LEU A 196 5.82 -1.04 -10.98
CA LEU A 196 6.32 -0.79 -12.33
C LEU A 196 7.84 -0.95 -12.43
N GLN A 197 8.59 -0.58 -11.39
CA GLN A 197 10.03 -0.84 -11.34
C GLN A 197 10.35 -2.33 -11.34
N GLN A 198 9.58 -3.15 -10.60
CA GLN A 198 9.74 -4.61 -10.63
C GLN A 198 9.43 -5.20 -12.01
N LEU A 199 8.36 -4.74 -12.67
CA LEU A 199 8.04 -5.19 -14.03
C LEU A 199 9.15 -4.86 -15.02
N ARG A 200 9.70 -3.63 -14.99
CA ARG A 200 10.84 -3.25 -15.86
C ARG A 200 12.09 -4.09 -15.57
N GLN A 201 12.35 -4.47 -14.33
CA GLN A 201 13.46 -5.37 -13.99
C GLN A 201 13.25 -6.78 -14.54
N MET A 202 12.03 -7.30 -14.44
CA MET A 202 11.66 -8.61 -15.01
C MET A 202 11.91 -8.65 -16.52
N GLU A 203 11.42 -7.65 -17.28
CA GLU A 203 11.63 -7.54 -18.72
C GLU A 203 13.12 -7.48 -19.10
N GLN A 204 13.94 -6.75 -18.31
CA GLN A 204 15.38 -6.67 -18.55
C GLN A 204 16.13 -8.00 -18.28
N GLN A 205 15.62 -8.84 -17.41
CA GLN A 205 16.18 -10.16 -17.13
C GLN A 205 15.81 -11.16 -18.23
N GLU A 206 14.58 -11.15 -18.71
CA GLU A 206 14.11 -11.99 -19.83
C GLU A 206 14.82 -11.64 -21.14
N GLY A 207 15.10 -10.37 -21.40
CA GLY A 207 15.83 -9.92 -22.59
C GLY A 207 17.34 -10.26 -22.58
N LYS A 208 17.86 -10.80 -21.46
CA LYS A 208 19.26 -11.24 -21.32
C LYS A 208 19.44 -12.75 -21.31
N ALA A 209 18.36 -13.52 -21.27
CA ALA A 209 18.34 -14.98 -21.32
C ALA A 209 18.13 -15.47 -22.75
#